data_f680b27674d2c5944dafbac1c71fb01c
#
_entry.id   f680b27674d2c5944dafbac1c71fb01c
#
_cell.length_a   1.000
_cell.length_b   1.000
_cell.length_c   1.000
_cell.angle_alpha   90.00
_cell.angle_beta   90.00
_cell.angle_gamma   90.00
#
_symmetry.space_group_name_H-M   'P 1'
#
loop_
_entity.id
_entity.type
_entity.pdbx_description
1 polymer ?
#
loop_
_entity_poly.entity_id
_entity_poly.type
_entity_poly.pdbx_seq_one_letter_code
_entity_poly.pdbx_strand_id
1 'polypeptide(L)'
;MKASLLLFLSFGLASCAATQPSPAGIDIEKTVANRAPAPKPKPYPLKTCLVSGDDLDDMDDRVSIVYEGQTFEFCCKPCVKKFYKDPGKYVKALEKATKG
;
A
#
# COMPACT_ATOMS: atom_id res chain seq x y z
N MET A 1 -19.77 -30.29 -62.72
CA MET A 1 -20.71 -30.61 -61.70
C MET A 1 -20.14 -30.31 -60.35
N LYS A 2 -20.80 -29.50 -59.66
CA LYS A 2 -20.58 -29.13 -58.26
C LYS A 2 -19.32 -28.33 -57.98
N ALA A 3 -19.42 -27.09 -58.24
CA ALA A 3 -18.51 -26.10 -57.72
C ALA A 3 -18.69 -26.05 -56.20
N SER A 4 -17.67 -26.47 -55.52
CA SER A 4 -17.57 -26.27 -54.07
C SER A 4 -17.04 -24.89 -53.81
N LEU A 5 -17.95 -24.03 -53.47
CA LEU A 5 -17.61 -22.66 -53.10
C LEU A 5 -17.08 -22.65 -51.70
N LEU A 6 -15.77 -22.65 -51.62
CA LEU A 6 -15.10 -22.46 -50.33
C LEU A 6 -15.07 -20.97 -50.01
N LEU A 7 -15.98 -20.60 -49.19
CA LEU A 7 -16.03 -19.28 -48.62
C LEU A 7 -14.99 -19.22 -47.52
N PHE A 8 -13.85 -18.68 -47.82
CA PHE A 8 -12.88 -18.34 -46.78
C PHE A 8 -13.32 -17.04 -46.12
N LEU A 9 -13.99 -17.20 -45.02
CA LEU A 9 -14.17 -16.06 -44.12
C LEU A 9 -12.84 -15.76 -43.49
N SER A 10 -12.20 -14.77 -44.03
CA SER A 10 -11.04 -14.16 -43.39
C SER A 10 -11.51 -13.41 -42.17
N PHE A 11 -11.46 -14.07 -41.03
CA PHE A 11 -11.61 -13.39 -39.77
C PHE A 11 -10.34 -12.60 -39.51
N GLY A 12 -10.41 -11.35 -39.85
CA GLY A 12 -9.45 -10.39 -39.37
C GLY A 12 -9.58 -10.25 -37.86
N LEU A 13 -8.74 -10.93 -37.16
CA LEU A 13 -8.57 -10.70 -35.74
C LEU A 13 -7.98 -9.30 -35.57
N ALA A 14 -8.85 -8.37 -35.29
CA ALA A 14 -8.42 -7.12 -34.74
C ALA A 14 -7.83 -7.42 -33.37
N SER A 15 -6.54 -7.56 -33.32
CA SER A 15 -5.80 -7.62 -32.09
C SER A 15 -5.92 -6.26 -31.42
N CYS A 16 -6.88 -6.13 -30.58
CA CYS A 16 -6.88 -5.03 -29.63
C CYS A 16 -5.73 -5.29 -28.66
N ALA A 17 -4.58 -4.80 -29.02
CA ALA A 17 -3.52 -4.66 -28.05
C ALA A 17 -3.99 -3.62 -27.04
N ALA A 18 -4.58 -4.06 -25.96
CA ALA A 18 -4.79 -3.23 -24.81
C ALA A 18 -3.42 -2.90 -24.27
N THR A 19 -2.92 -1.78 -24.68
CA THR A 19 -1.71 -1.22 -24.10
C THR A 19 -2.07 -0.76 -22.73
N GLN A 20 -1.94 -1.63 -21.76
CA GLN A 20 -2.00 -1.20 -20.39
C GLN A 20 -0.75 -0.35 -20.14
N PRO A 21 -0.95 0.89 -19.73
CA PRO A 21 0.20 1.67 -19.33
C PRO A 21 0.85 0.96 -18.16
N SER A 22 2.03 0.46 -18.41
CA SER A 22 2.81 -0.15 -17.35
C SER A 22 3.10 0.90 -16.30
N PRO A 23 2.78 0.64 -15.04
CA PRO A 23 3.09 1.59 -13.98
C PRO A 23 4.58 1.63 -13.64
N ALA A 24 5.39 0.88 -14.37
CA ALA A 24 6.83 0.90 -14.17
C ALA A 24 7.41 2.28 -14.50
N GLY A 25 8.02 2.91 -13.53
CA GLY A 25 8.63 4.23 -13.68
C GLY A 25 7.77 5.38 -13.22
N ILE A 26 6.66 5.12 -12.57
CA ILE A 26 5.90 6.17 -11.90
C ILE A 26 6.64 6.54 -10.63
N ASP A 27 7.11 7.76 -10.60
CA ASP A 27 7.68 8.32 -9.40
C ASP A 27 6.58 8.39 -8.33
N ILE A 28 6.76 7.64 -7.29
CA ILE A 28 5.81 7.55 -6.17
C ILE A 28 5.56 8.94 -5.57
N GLU A 29 6.56 9.76 -5.54
CA GLU A 29 6.45 11.15 -5.08
C GLU A 29 5.49 11.97 -5.94
N LYS A 30 5.58 11.83 -7.25
CA LYS A 30 4.72 12.58 -8.17
C LYS A 30 3.27 12.12 -8.10
N THR A 31 3.03 10.85 -7.86
CA THR A 31 1.70 10.29 -7.68
C THR A 31 1.06 10.77 -6.37
N VAL A 32 1.85 10.95 -5.34
CA VAL A 32 1.37 11.47 -4.05
C VAL A 32 0.97 12.93 -4.15
N ALA A 33 1.72 13.73 -4.92
CA ALA A 33 1.44 15.16 -5.12
C ALA A 33 0.12 15.40 -5.88
N ASN A 34 -0.27 14.49 -6.76
CA ASN A 34 -1.48 14.60 -7.57
C ASN A 34 -2.69 13.89 -6.98
N ARG A 35 -2.54 13.24 -5.86
CA ARG A 35 -3.66 12.61 -5.19
C ARG A 35 -4.53 13.69 -4.56
N ALA A 36 -5.85 13.60 -4.82
CA ALA A 36 -6.83 14.39 -4.11
C ALA A 36 -6.56 14.34 -2.61
N PRO A 37 -6.80 15.43 -1.86
CA PRO A 37 -6.45 15.48 -0.45
C PRO A 37 -7.08 14.32 0.30
N ALA A 38 -6.29 13.29 0.54
CA ALA A 38 -6.68 12.20 1.41
C ALA A 38 -6.89 12.77 2.82
N PRO A 39 -7.87 12.29 3.57
CA PRO A 39 -8.04 12.72 4.95
C PRO A 39 -6.71 12.54 5.68
N LYS A 40 -6.31 13.53 6.42
CA LYS A 40 -5.05 13.48 7.18
C LYS A 40 -5.06 12.25 8.06
N PRO A 41 -3.98 11.45 8.03
CA PRO A 41 -3.91 10.27 8.89
C PRO A 41 -3.96 10.68 10.36
N LYS A 42 -4.58 9.85 11.16
CA LYS A 42 -4.64 10.09 12.61
C LYS A 42 -3.22 10.01 13.19
N PRO A 43 -2.85 10.92 14.07
CA PRO A 43 -1.56 10.89 14.71
C PRO A 43 -1.39 9.63 15.58
N TYR A 44 -0.15 9.23 15.80
CA TYR A 44 0.15 8.13 16.69
C TYR A 44 -0.07 8.56 18.15
N PRO A 45 -0.97 7.89 18.89
CA PRO A 45 -1.37 8.32 20.22
C PRO A 45 -0.44 7.89 21.34
N LEU A 46 0.46 6.95 21.08
CA LEU A 46 1.38 6.43 22.08
C LEU A 46 2.77 7.06 21.96
N LYS A 47 3.50 7.04 23.04
CA LYS A 47 4.91 7.48 23.08
C LYS A 47 5.89 6.33 23.00
N THR A 48 5.39 5.13 22.97
CA THR A 48 6.21 3.91 22.94
C THR A 48 6.01 3.13 21.66
N CYS A 49 7.05 2.39 21.28
CA CYS A 49 6.99 1.49 20.13
C CYS A 49 5.97 0.38 20.38
N LEU A 50 5.04 0.18 19.45
CA LEU A 50 4.00 -0.83 19.60
C LEU A 50 4.53 -2.27 19.52
N VAL A 51 5.72 -2.45 18.95
CA VAL A 51 6.36 -3.76 18.77
C VAL A 51 7.31 -4.09 19.91
N SER A 52 8.17 -3.17 20.29
CA SER A 52 9.18 -3.40 21.33
C SER A 52 8.78 -2.86 22.70
N GLY A 53 7.94 -1.84 22.74
CA GLY A 53 7.57 -1.16 23.98
C GLY A 53 8.58 -0.11 24.45
N ASP A 54 9.61 0.14 23.67
CA ASP A 54 10.61 1.15 23.99
C ASP A 54 10.05 2.56 23.80
N ASP A 55 10.60 3.49 24.56
CA ASP A 55 10.21 4.90 24.47
C ASP A 55 10.71 5.49 23.15
N LEU A 56 9.82 6.14 22.43
CA LEU A 56 10.12 6.76 21.13
C LEU A 56 10.77 8.13 21.28
N ASP A 57 10.58 8.80 22.40
CA ASP A 57 11.11 10.14 22.63
C ASP A 57 12.65 10.12 22.74
N ASP A 58 13.22 9.01 23.19
CA ASP A 58 14.66 8.81 23.32
C ASP A 58 15.33 8.26 22.04
N MET A 59 14.54 8.02 20.99
CA MET A 59 15.04 7.38 19.76
C MET A 59 15.21 8.39 18.62
N ASP A 60 16.44 8.55 18.16
CA ASP A 60 16.76 9.38 17.00
C ASP A 60 16.33 8.74 15.66
N ASP A 61 16.31 7.41 15.59
CA ASP A 61 16.01 6.62 14.39
C ASP A 61 14.54 6.20 14.26
N ARG A 62 13.68 6.93 14.90
CA ARG A 62 12.23 6.68 14.87
C ARG A 62 11.68 6.64 13.44
N VAL A 63 10.90 5.61 13.14
CA VAL A 63 10.29 5.40 11.82
C VAL A 63 8.77 5.53 11.91
N SER A 64 8.21 6.41 11.10
CA SER A 64 6.77 6.58 11.01
C SER A 64 6.22 5.97 9.73
N ILE A 65 5.11 5.26 9.83
CA ILE A 65 4.37 4.74 8.69
C ILE A 65 2.89 5.09 8.84
N VAL A 66 2.17 5.11 7.71
CA VAL A 66 0.72 5.26 7.70
C VAL A 66 0.10 3.98 7.17
N TYR A 67 -0.80 3.41 7.94
CA TYR A 67 -1.53 2.20 7.60
C TYR A 67 -3.02 2.40 7.88
N GLU A 68 -3.85 2.22 6.86
CA GLU A 68 -5.32 2.39 6.93
C GLU A 68 -5.77 3.72 7.58
N GLY A 69 -5.08 4.80 7.24
CA GLY A 69 -5.40 6.12 7.77
C GLY A 69 -4.95 6.39 9.20
N GLN A 70 -4.17 5.48 9.78
CA GLN A 70 -3.59 5.61 11.11
C GLN A 70 -2.07 5.67 11.03
N THR A 71 -1.46 6.62 11.70
CA THR A 71 -0.01 6.71 11.83
C THR A 71 0.50 5.75 12.89
N PHE A 72 1.55 5.02 12.57
CA PHE A 72 2.28 4.15 13.49
C PHE A 72 3.72 4.58 13.57
N GLU A 73 4.27 4.63 14.76
CA GLU A 73 5.67 4.96 14.99
C GLU A 73 6.41 3.79 15.62
N PHE A 74 7.61 3.56 15.13
CA PHE A 74 8.46 2.45 15.58
C PHE A 74 9.85 2.96 15.91
N CYS A 75 10.49 2.33 16.88
CA CYS A 75 11.85 2.69 17.30
C CYS A 75 12.91 2.35 16.26
N CYS A 76 12.64 1.41 15.37
CA CYS A 76 13.64 0.94 14.40
C CYS A 76 12.99 0.24 13.20
N LYS A 77 13.74 0.12 12.11
CA LYS A 77 13.30 -0.56 10.88
C LYS A 77 12.89 -2.02 11.07
N PRO A 78 13.56 -2.83 11.90
CA PRO A 78 13.11 -4.20 12.17
C PRO A 78 11.71 -4.30 12.75
N CYS A 79 11.30 -3.35 13.57
CA CYS A 79 9.95 -3.28 14.14
C CYS A 79 8.89 -3.07 13.05
N VAL A 80 9.19 -2.25 12.05
CA VAL A 80 8.31 -2.06 10.88
C VAL A 80 8.10 -3.39 10.13
N LYS A 81 9.15 -4.16 9.95
CA LYS A 81 9.06 -5.48 9.31
C LYS A 81 8.18 -6.45 10.12
N LYS A 82 8.26 -6.41 11.43
CA LYS A 82 7.39 -7.20 12.31
C LYS A 82 5.94 -6.76 12.19
N PHE A 83 5.69 -5.46 12.10
CA PHE A 83 4.36 -4.92 11.89
C PHE A 83 3.74 -5.46 10.60
N TYR A 84 4.46 -5.42 9.49
CA TYR A 84 3.94 -5.91 8.20
C TYR A 84 3.69 -7.42 8.14
N LYS A 85 4.28 -8.19 9.04
CA LYS A 85 3.99 -9.63 9.13
C LYS A 85 2.58 -9.90 9.68
N ASP A 86 2.12 -9.07 10.59
CA ASP A 86 0.80 -9.21 11.20
C ASP A 86 0.25 -7.84 11.63
N PRO A 87 -0.13 -7.00 10.65
CA PRO A 87 -0.58 -5.65 10.94
C PRO A 87 -1.87 -5.62 11.78
N GLY A 88 -2.77 -6.57 11.57
CA GLY A 88 -4.02 -6.64 12.31
C GLY A 88 -3.84 -6.77 13.82
N LYS A 89 -2.82 -7.49 14.25
CA LYS A 89 -2.48 -7.62 15.67
C LYS A 89 -2.12 -6.27 16.29
N TYR A 90 -1.29 -5.52 15.60
CA TYR A 90 -0.79 -4.23 16.08
C TYR A 90 -1.86 -3.13 16.00
N VAL A 91 -2.71 -3.16 14.99
CA VAL A 91 -3.87 -2.27 14.90
C VAL A 91 -4.80 -2.46 16.10
N LYS A 92 -5.14 -3.70 16.42
CA LYS A 92 -5.96 -4.03 17.60
C LYS A 92 -5.27 -3.64 18.90
N ALA A 93 -3.96 -3.84 18.99
CA ALA A 93 -3.19 -3.45 20.17
C ALA A 93 -3.22 -1.93 20.38
N LEU A 94 -3.11 -1.16 19.30
CA LEU A 94 -3.21 0.29 19.36
C LEU A 94 -4.61 0.75 19.78
N GLU A 95 -5.65 0.19 19.20
CA GLU A 95 -7.04 0.49 19.57
C GLU A 95 -7.31 0.20 21.04
N LYS A 96 -6.80 -0.92 21.52
CA LYS A 96 -6.94 -1.31 22.93
C LYS A 96 -6.21 -0.34 23.85
N ALA A 97 -5.00 0.08 23.47
CA ALA A 97 -4.21 1.02 24.25
C ALA A 97 -4.83 2.42 24.28
N THR A 98 -5.55 2.81 23.24
CA THR A 98 -6.20 4.13 23.15
C THR A 98 -7.56 4.19 23.84
N LYS A 99 -8.20 3.03 24.03
CA LYS A 99 -9.50 2.93 24.72
C LYS A 99 -9.38 2.73 26.23
N GLY A 100 -8.18 2.43 26.67
CA GLY A 100 -7.89 2.15 28.10
C GLY A 100 -7.66 3.35 28.98
#